data_931dbfb951296c1e09720861d0face69
#
_entry.id   931dbfb951296c1e09720861d0face69
#
_cell.length_a   1.000
_cell.length_b   1.000
_cell.length_c   1.000
_cell.angle_alpha   90.00
_cell.angle_beta   90.00
_cell.angle_gamma   90.00
#
_symmetry.space_group_name_H-M   'P 1'
#
loop_
_entity.id
_entity.type
_entity.pdbx_description
1 polymer ?
#
loop_
_entity_poly.entity_id
_entity_poly.type
_entity_poly.pdbx_seq_one_letter_code
_entity_poly.pdbx_strand_id
1 'polypeptide(L)'
;MRDLTQLNKVEQYLKDKNIHYEREDKEDKLAYIEVSDKHFPVYEQMEVHQICVPSRERRKWDVICHRGSYGAEQGLLEIMGTIVRPCGDSVEGWLTADDVIARIEGKKKDDSERKN
;
A
#
# COMPACT_ATOMS: atom_id res chain seq x y z
N MET A 1 -7.34 -13.22 -7.32
CA MET A 1 -6.40 -13.04 -6.21
C MET A 1 -5.52 -11.83 -6.45
N ARG A 2 -5.22 -11.09 -5.43
CA ARG A 2 -4.42 -9.87 -5.58
C ARG A 2 -2.99 -10.19 -5.94
N ASP A 3 -2.46 -9.46 -6.91
CA ASP A 3 -1.04 -9.57 -7.26
C ASP A 3 -0.24 -8.72 -6.28
N LEU A 4 0.53 -9.37 -5.43
CA LEU A 4 1.30 -8.70 -4.39
C LEU A 4 2.80 -8.65 -4.72
N THR A 5 3.16 -8.92 -5.97
CA THR A 5 4.56 -8.96 -6.38
C THR A 5 5.28 -7.65 -6.04
N GLN A 6 4.66 -6.51 -6.37
CA GLN A 6 5.28 -5.23 -6.10
C GLN A 6 5.37 -4.95 -4.61
N LEU A 7 4.32 -5.27 -3.86
CA LEU A 7 4.34 -5.08 -2.40
C LEU A 7 5.43 -5.94 -1.75
N ASN A 8 5.56 -7.18 -2.22
CA ASN A 8 6.60 -8.07 -1.70
C ASN A 8 8.00 -7.53 -1.98
N LYS A 9 8.19 -6.88 -3.13
CA LYS A 9 9.48 -6.27 -3.45
C LYS A 9 9.82 -5.12 -2.51
N VAL A 10 8.81 -4.32 -2.16
CA VAL A 10 9.02 -3.24 -1.18
C VAL A 10 9.41 -3.84 0.16
N GLU A 11 8.70 -4.88 0.59
CA GLU A 11 9.06 -5.54 1.84
C GLU A 11 10.48 -6.05 1.83
N GLN A 12 10.91 -6.68 0.74
CA GLN A 12 12.27 -7.18 0.65
C GLN A 12 13.29 -6.06 0.74
N TYR A 13 13.01 -4.94 0.10
CA TYR A 13 13.86 -3.76 0.20
C TYR A 13 14.02 -3.32 1.65
N LEU A 14 12.90 -3.24 2.38
CA LEU A 14 12.93 -2.81 3.78
C LEU A 14 13.75 -3.77 4.64
N LYS A 15 13.62 -5.08 4.39
CA LYS A 15 14.41 -6.08 5.10
C LYS A 15 15.91 -5.92 4.79
N ASP A 16 16.22 -5.72 3.52
CA ASP A 16 17.62 -5.60 3.10
C ASP A 16 18.28 -4.37 3.69
N LYS A 17 17.52 -3.32 3.93
CA LYS A 17 18.02 -2.06 4.48
C LYS A 17 17.87 -1.97 5.99
N ASN A 18 17.38 -3.02 6.63
CA ASN A 18 17.14 -3.02 8.08
C ASN A 18 16.20 -1.91 8.53
N ILE A 19 15.21 -1.59 7.70
CA ILE A 19 14.20 -0.60 8.04
C ILE A 19 13.06 -1.32 8.76
N HIS A 20 12.73 -0.85 9.95
CA HIS A 20 11.66 -1.45 10.73
C HIS A 20 10.32 -1.20 10.08
N TYR A 21 9.47 -2.21 10.02
CA TYR A 21 8.13 -2.09 9.44
C TYR A 21 7.21 -3.13 10.04
N GLU A 22 5.92 -2.93 9.81
CA GLU A 22 4.90 -3.94 10.14
C GLU A 22 4.03 -4.14 8.90
N ARG A 23 3.71 -5.40 8.64
CA ARG A 23 2.88 -5.75 7.49
C ARG A 23 1.64 -6.48 7.95
N GLU A 24 0.51 -6.15 7.34
CA GLU A 24 -0.75 -6.83 7.57
C GLU A 24 -1.31 -7.32 6.24
N ASP A 25 -1.79 -8.56 6.23
CA ASP A 25 -2.45 -9.15 5.08
C ASP A 25 -3.72 -9.81 5.56
N LYS A 26 -4.85 -9.41 4.97
CA LYS A 26 -6.16 -9.97 5.26
C LYS A 26 -6.94 -10.04 3.96
N GLU A 27 -7.69 -11.12 3.78
CA GLU A 27 -8.57 -11.23 2.63
C GLU A 27 -9.97 -10.81 3.02
N ASP A 28 -10.80 -10.50 2.03
CA ASP A 28 -12.21 -10.22 2.27
C ASP A 28 -12.85 -11.40 2.97
N LYS A 29 -13.69 -11.10 3.94
CA LYS A 29 -14.51 -12.11 4.60
C LYS A 29 -15.94 -11.61 4.61
N LEU A 30 -16.82 -12.38 3.97
CA LEU A 30 -18.22 -12.03 3.90
C LEU A 30 -18.99 -12.75 5.00
N ALA A 31 -19.95 -12.06 5.55
CA ALA A 31 -20.99 -12.62 6.40
C ALA A 31 -22.32 -12.25 5.76
N TYR A 32 -23.39 -12.85 6.24
CA TYR A 32 -24.71 -12.57 5.73
C TYR A 32 -25.60 -12.15 6.89
N ILE A 33 -26.35 -11.09 6.67
CA ILE A 33 -27.36 -10.67 7.63
C ILE A 33 -28.73 -10.96 7.05
N GLU A 34 -29.66 -11.32 7.92
CA GLU A 34 -31.01 -11.63 7.53
C GLU A 34 -31.92 -10.48 7.90
N VAL A 35 -32.65 -9.98 6.91
CA VAL A 35 -33.65 -8.92 7.13
C VAL A 35 -34.88 -9.33 6.35
N SER A 36 -35.99 -9.52 7.05
CA SER A 36 -37.28 -9.85 6.41
C SER A 36 -37.16 -11.03 5.47
N ASP A 37 -36.58 -12.12 5.94
CA ASP A 37 -36.40 -13.38 5.19
C ASP A 37 -35.48 -13.27 4.00
N LYS A 38 -34.77 -12.16 3.87
CA LYS A 38 -33.77 -11.99 2.83
C LYS A 38 -32.38 -11.96 3.45
N HIS A 39 -31.42 -12.51 2.71
CA HIS A 39 -30.02 -12.58 3.15
C HIS A 39 -29.24 -11.56 2.34
N PHE A 40 -28.50 -10.70 3.02
CA PHE A 40 -27.69 -9.69 2.39
C PHE A 40 -26.23 -9.93 2.76
N PRO A 41 -25.33 -9.92 1.76
CA PRO A 41 -23.91 -10.03 2.07
C PRO A 41 -23.38 -8.73 2.67
N VAL A 42 -22.55 -8.86 3.67
CA VAL A 42 -21.85 -7.73 4.26
C VAL A 42 -20.40 -8.15 4.46
N TYR A 43 -19.51 -7.20 4.38
CA TYR A 43 -18.11 -7.51 4.66
C TYR A 43 -17.89 -7.52 6.17
N GLU A 44 -17.59 -8.70 6.70
CA GLU A 44 -17.15 -8.83 8.08
C GLU A 44 -15.72 -8.32 8.20
N GLN A 45 -14.95 -8.52 7.14
CA GLN A 45 -13.58 -8.06 7.05
C GLN A 45 -13.29 -7.70 5.61
N MET A 46 -12.70 -6.54 5.40
CA MET A 46 -12.30 -6.11 4.07
C MET A 46 -10.83 -6.44 3.85
N GLU A 47 -10.49 -6.66 2.60
CA GLU A 47 -9.13 -6.95 2.20
C GLU A 47 -8.16 -5.87 2.67
N VAL A 48 -7.03 -6.29 3.24
CA VAL A 48 -5.94 -5.39 3.64
C VAL A 48 -4.63 -6.02 3.22
N HIS A 49 -3.80 -5.27 2.52
CA HIS A 49 -2.41 -5.62 2.24
C HIS A 49 -1.63 -4.33 2.40
N GLN A 50 -1.00 -4.19 3.55
CA GLN A 50 -0.44 -2.91 3.95
C GLN A 50 0.88 -3.10 4.68
N ILE A 51 1.84 -2.25 4.35
CA ILE A 51 3.10 -2.15 5.09
C ILE A 51 3.13 -0.76 5.70
N CYS A 52 3.31 -0.69 7.02
CA CYS A 52 3.41 0.56 7.76
C CYS A 52 4.83 0.73 8.27
N VAL A 53 5.37 1.93 8.15
CA VAL A 53 6.76 2.20 8.54
C VAL A 53 6.79 3.40 9.48
N PRO A 54 7.41 3.27 10.63
CA PRO A 54 8.07 2.08 11.16
C PRO A 54 7.12 1.05 11.74
N SER A 55 5.90 1.43 12.07
CA SER A 55 4.92 0.52 12.65
C SER A 55 3.52 1.08 12.44
N ARG A 56 2.50 0.27 12.72
CA ARG A 56 1.12 0.74 12.60
C ARG A 56 0.84 1.87 13.61
N GLU A 57 1.35 1.73 14.80
CA GLU A 57 1.10 2.69 15.85
C GLU A 57 1.81 4.02 15.63
N ARG A 58 3.03 3.96 15.07
CA ARG A 58 3.85 5.16 14.86
C ARG A 58 4.09 5.42 13.38
N ARG A 59 3.09 5.16 12.60
CA ARG A 59 3.20 5.21 11.14
C ARG A 59 3.58 6.60 10.64
N LYS A 60 4.67 6.66 9.91
CA LYS A 60 5.09 7.86 9.20
C LYS A 60 4.65 7.80 7.75
N TRP A 61 4.61 6.59 7.18
CA TRP A 61 4.10 6.37 5.85
C TRP A 61 3.68 4.91 5.72
N ASP A 62 2.87 4.65 4.70
CA ASP A 62 2.48 3.28 4.40
C ASP A 62 2.41 3.06 2.90
N VAL A 63 2.35 1.80 2.53
CA VAL A 63 2.14 1.37 1.16
C VAL A 63 1.09 0.28 1.18
N ILE A 64 0.13 0.38 0.27
CA ILE A 64 -0.97 -0.54 0.21
C ILE A 64 -1.18 -1.06 -1.21
N CYS A 65 -1.80 -2.24 -1.29
CA CYS A 65 -2.23 -2.85 -2.54
C CYS A 65 -3.44 -3.71 -2.23
N HIS A 66 -4.60 -3.08 -2.09
CA HIS A 66 -5.82 -3.82 -1.77
C HIS A 66 -7.02 -3.12 -2.39
N ARG A 67 -8.19 -3.74 -2.24
CA ARG A 67 -9.42 -3.23 -2.84
C ARG A 67 -9.56 -1.73 -2.60
N GLY A 68 -9.78 -0.99 -3.66
CA GLY A 68 -10.01 0.44 -3.59
C GLY A 68 -8.75 1.29 -3.63
N SER A 69 -7.55 0.69 -3.53
CA SER A 69 -6.33 1.47 -3.66
C SER A 69 -6.00 1.67 -5.14
N TYR A 70 -5.35 2.80 -5.43
CA TYR A 70 -5.05 3.17 -6.81
C TYR A 70 -4.02 2.23 -7.42
N GLY A 71 -4.43 1.55 -8.47
CA GLY A 71 -3.55 0.64 -9.21
C GLY A 71 -3.57 -0.79 -8.73
N ALA A 72 -4.32 -1.11 -7.67
CA ALA A 72 -4.30 -2.45 -7.10
C ALA A 72 -4.69 -3.54 -8.08
N GLU A 73 -5.60 -3.24 -9.01
CA GLU A 73 -6.04 -4.25 -9.97
C GLU A 73 -4.94 -4.68 -10.92
N GLN A 74 -3.95 -3.83 -11.11
CA GLN A 74 -2.76 -4.15 -11.89
C GLN A 74 -1.58 -4.55 -11.00
N GLY A 75 -1.81 -4.75 -9.71
CA GLY A 75 -0.74 -5.07 -8.78
C GLY A 75 0.15 -3.89 -8.44
N LEU A 76 -0.30 -2.66 -8.76
CA LEU A 76 0.47 -1.46 -8.48
C LEU A 76 0.13 -0.93 -7.09
N LEU A 77 0.98 -0.04 -6.60
CA LEU A 77 0.98 0.37 -5.20
C LEU A 77 0.50 1.79 -5.02
N GLU A 78 -0.05 2.04 -3.84
CA GLU A 78 -0.45 3.38 -3.42
C GLU A 78 0.28 3.69 -2.11
N ILE A 79 0.80 4.91 -1.99
CA ILE A 79 1.51 5.33 -0.80
C ILE A 79 0.84 6.55 -0.18
N MET A 80 1.04 6.72 1.12
CA MET A 80 0.54 7.86 1.87
C MET A 80 1.55 8.17 2.96
N GLY A 81 1.68 9.46 3.29
CA GLY A 81 2.53 9.87 4.39
C GLY A 81 3.78 10.59 3.91
N THR A 82 4.82 10.52 4.73
CA THR A 82 6.00 11.38 4.55
C THR A 82 6.76 11.18 3.26
N ILE A 83 6.58 10.06 2.59
CA ILE A 83 7.29 9.80 1.33
C ILE A 83 6.52 10.27 0.10
N VAL A 84 5.29 10.73 0.27
CA VAL A 84 4.51 11.28 -0.83
C VAL A 84 4.99 12.68 -1.14
N ARG A 85 5.04 13.00 -2.40
CA ARG A 85 5.54 14.30 -2.82
C ARG A 85 4.57 14.99 -3.77
N PRO A 86 4.67 16.31 -3.88
CA PRO A 86 5.61 17.17 -3.16
C PRO A 86 5.13 17.58 -1.78
N CYS A 87 3.86 17.46 -1.51
CA CYS A 87 3.29 18.06 -0.31
C CYS A 87 3.15 17.09 0.84
N GLY A 88 3.09 15.79 0.56
CA GLY A 88 3.01 14.80 1.61
C GLY A 88 1.65 14.67 2.28
N ASP A 89 0.67 15.39 1.81
CA ASP A 89 -0.66 15.38 2.45
C ASP A 89 -1.70 14.63 1.64
N SER A 90 -1.29 13.99 0.57
CA SER A 90 -2.21 13.26 -0.26
C SER A 90 -1.65 11.86 -0.52
N VAL A 91 -2.36 11.11 -1.34
CA VAL A 91 -1.90 9.78 -1.72
C VAL A 91 -1.28 9.85 -3.09
N GLU A 92 -0.41 8.90 -3.37
CA GLU A 92 0.19 8.74 -4.68
C GLU A 92 0.01 7.28 -5.06
N GLY A 93 -0.56 7.03 -6.23
CA GLY A 93 -0.91 5.68 -6.65
C GLY A 93 -0.27 5.26 -7.95
N TRP A 94 -0.62 4.07 -8.41
CA TRP A 94 -0.15 3.49 -9.68
C TRP A 94 1.37 3.31 -9.71
N LEU A 95 1.95 2.94 -8.58
CA LEU A 95 3.41 2.88 -8.42
C LEU A 95 3.90 1.45 -8.48
N THR A 96 5.07 1.28 -9.09
CA THR A 96 5.82 0.02 -8.96
C THR A 96 6.61 0.04 -7.67
N ALA A 97 7.19 -1.11 -7.30
CA ALA A 97 8.08 -1.16 -6.16
C ALA A 97 9.26 -0.21 -6.33
N ASP A 98 9.81 -0.13 -7.55
CA ASP A 98 10.94 0.77 -7.81
C ASP A 98 10.56 2.21 -7.59
N ASP A 99 9.33 2.59 -7.99
CA ASP A 99 8.84 3.95 -7.74
C ASP A 99 8.76 4.23 -6.25
N VAL A 100 8.23 3.28 -5.48
CA VAL A 100 8.12 3.46 -4.03
C VAL A 100 9.50 3.56 -3.39
N ILE A 101 10.42 2.70 -3.80
CA ILE A 101 11.79 2.72 -3.29
C ILE A 101 12.44 4.07 -3.58
N ALA A 102 12.22 4.62 -4.76
CA ALA A 102 12.75 5.94 -5.10
C ALA A 102 12.20 7.01 -4.15
N ARG A 103 10.92 6.91 -3.78
CA ARG A 103 10.32 7.83 -2.81
C ARG A 103 10.95 7.66 -1.43
N ILE A 104 11.17 6.42 -1.01
CA ILE A 104 11.81 6.13 0.28
C ILE A 104 13.20 6.77 0.33
N GLU A 105 13.92 6.69 -0.77
CA GLU A 105 15.28 7.23 -0.85
C GLU A 105 15.32 8.73 -1.10
N GLY A 106 14.15 9.35 -1.15
CA GLY A 106 14.07 10.79 -1.36
C GLY A 106 14.31 11.23 -2.80
N LYS A 107 14.23 10.31 -3.74
CA LYS A 107 14.45 10.63 -5.15
C LYS A 107 13.12 10.91 -5.83
N LYS A 108 13.12 11.92 -6.66
CA LYS A 108 11.95 12.25 -7.46
C LYS A 108 12.01 11.43 -8.74
N LYS A 109 10.83 11.11 -9.25
CA LYS A 109 10.74 10.31 -10.46
C LYS A 109 11.53 10.92 -11.61
N ASP A 110 11.53 12.23 -11.72
CA ASP A 110 12.17 12.93 -12.82
C ASP A 110 13.47 13.61 -12.43
N ASP A 111 14.03 13.30 -11.25
CA ASP A 111 15.24 13.95 -10.80
C ASP A 111 16.41 13.74 -11.74
N SER A 112 16.56 12.53 -12.25
CA SER A 112 17.66 12.24 -13.14
C SER A 112 17.59 13.07 -14.41
N GLU A 113 16.40 13.36 -14.87
CA GLU A 113 16.21 14.16 -16.08
C GLU A 113 16.59 15.61 -15.86
N ARG A 114 16.24 16.13 -14.69
CA ARG A 114 16.49 17.52 -14.42
C ARG A 114 17.94 17.84 -14.08
N LYS A 115 18.68 16.85 -13.71
CA LYS A 115 20.07 17.06 -13.37
C LYS A 115 20.97 17.30 -14.55
N ASN A 116 20.46 17.02 -15.69
CA ASN A 116 21.25 17.13 -16.90
C ASN A 116 21.22 18.52 -17.50
#